data_70874434262a309d4d95e3cedb62f369
#
_entry.id   70874434262a309d4d95e3cedb62f369
#
_cell.length_a   1.000
_cell.length_b   1.000
_cell.length_c   1.000
_cell.angle_alpha   90.00
_cell.angle_beta   90.00
_cell.angle_gamma   90.00
#
_symmetry.space_group_name_H-M   'P 1'
#
loop_
_entity.id
_entity.type
_entity.pdbx_description
1 polymer ?
#
loop_
_entity_poly.entity_id
_entity_poly.type
_entity_poly.pdbx_seq_one_letter_code
_entity_poly.pdbx_strand_id
1 'polypeptide(L)'
;LDDEKVYRIDREKLEELAVEKLIPPPAAKNMSVDEVSWLKYHRYLTIVIDTDIKKVIWNAQGRKKEVLNRYYEALGPESCEKIESVAMDGARTYISSTQEYAKKALIVYDKFHVIQKLSGAVDATRRYELQKARGEQRFDLMEMMGFKQRFILLKNRINLTERQSEHLKRLCAINEPIFKAMLLKESFQEIYLQNTEADARRCLEAWIEQARTSGLQAFESLAEKFREKMTFLLNWFRKKISSAISEGFNNKIKRLKRMAYGYRDAGYFLLKIHQHCGLLNPRF
;
A
#
# COMPACT_ATOMS: atom_id res chain seq x y z
N LEU A 1 29.47 -14.41 -24.97
CA LEU A 1 28.37 -13.64 -25.55
C LEU A 1 28.51 -12.19 -25.08
N ASP A 2 28.40 -11.24 -26.01
CA ASP A 2 28.32 -9.82 -25.75
C ASP A 2 27.00 -9.50 -24.97
N ASP A 3 27.06 -8.57 -24.02
CA ASP A 3 25.90 -8.21 -23.16
C ASP A 3 24.68 -7.76 -23.98
N GLU A 4 24.88 -7.07 -25.09
CA GLU A 4 23.82 -6.62 -26.00
C GLU A 4 23.13 -7.80 -26.68
N LYS A 5 23.89 -8.81 -27.07
CA LYS A 5 23.36 -10.05 -27.67
C LYS A 5 22.56 -10.88 -26.64
N VAL A 6 23.06 -10.95 -25.41
CA VAL A 6 22.34 -11.61 -24.29
C VAL A 6 21.00 -10.90 -24.02
N TYR A 7 21.02 -9.58 -23.93
CA TYR A 7 19.83 -8.77 -23.75
C TYR A 7 18.79 -9.02 -24.84
N ARG A 8 19.21 -9.01 -26.12
CA ARG A 8 18.31 -9.22 -27.26
C ARG A 8 17.65 -10.59 -27.22
N ILE A 9 18.44 -11.65 -27.03
CA ILE A 9 17.94 -13.03 -26.96
C ILE A 9 16.97 -13.21 -25.79
N ASP A 10 17.31 -12.72 -24.60
CA ASP A 10 16.44 -12.81 -23.43
C ASP A 10 15.13 -12.05 -23.63
N ARG A 11 15.20 -10.86 -24.23
CA ARG A 11 14.03 -10.06 -24.54
C ARG A 11 13.10 -10.76 -25.55
N GLU A 12 13.63 -11.21 -26.69
CA GLU A 12 12.88 -11.93 -27.72
C GLU A 12 12.17 -13.14 -27.11
N LYS A 13 12.88 -13.92 -26.30
CA LYS A 13 12.28 -15.10 -25.66
C LYS A 13 11.18 -14.75 -24.65
N LEU A 14 11.34 -13.68 -23.88
CA LEU A 14 10.30 -13.21 -22.96
C LEU A 14 9.09 -12.63 -23.69
N GLU A 15 9.28 -11.98 -24.84
CA GLU A 15 8.19 -11.46 -25.68
C GLU A 15 7.37 -12.62 -26.27
N GLU A 16 8.00 -13.68 -26.79
CA GLU A 16 7.32 -14.89 -27.25
C GLU A 16 6.47 -15.52 -26.14
N LEU A 17 7.06 -15.74 -24.97
CA LEU A 17 6.34 -16.29 -23.81
C LEU A 17 5.22 -15.38 -23.32
N ALA A 18 5.37 -14.07 -23.45
CA ALA A 18 4.34 -13.13 -23.06
C ALA A 18 3.11 -13.20 -23.98
N VAL A 19 3.31 -13.35 -25.28
CA VAL A 19 2.21 -13.58 -26.23
C VAL A 19 1.43 -14.84 -25.87
N GLU A 20 2.11 -15.93 -25.54
CA GLU A 20 1.48 -17.20 -25.18
C GLU A 20 0.71 -17.14 -23.85
N LYS A 21 1.30 -16.50 -22.81
CA LYS A 21 0.83 -16.61 -21.42
C LYS A 21 0.11 -15.40 -20.86
N LEU A 22 0.24 -14.23 -21.49
CA LEU A 22 -0.29 -12.97 -20.98
C LEU A 22 -1.26 -12.28 -21.93
N ILE A 23 -1.57 -12.88 -23.09
CA ILE A 23 -2.52 -12.33 -24.07
C ILE A 23 -3.55 -13.39 -24.42
N PRO A 24 -4.83 -13.26 -24.02
CA PRO A 24 -5.35 -12.22 -23.13
C PRO A 24 -4.77 -12.31 -21.71
N PRO A 25 -4.82 -11.23 -20.92
CA PRO A 25 -4.30 -11.29 -19.55
C PRO A 25 -5.08 -12.33 -18.72
N PRO A 26 -4.41 -13.04 -17.82
CA PRO A 26 -5.08 -14.03 -16.97
C PRO A 26 -6.15 -13.39 -16.08
N ALA A 27 -7.28 -14.10 -15.95
CA ALA A 27 -8.33 -13.72 -15.01
C ALA A 27 -7.98 -14.19 -13.59
N ALA A 28 -8.34 -13.37 -12.59
CA ALA A 28 -8.22 -13.70 -11.18
C ALA A 28 -9.56 -13.45 -10.47
N LYS A 29 -9.90 -14.30 -9.50
CA LYS A 29 -11.06 -14.06 -8.63
C LYS A 29 -10.77 -13.01 -7.57
N ASN A 30 -9.62 -13.13 -6.93
CA ASN A 30 -9.16 -12.22 -5.88
C ASN A 30 -7.84 -11.60 -6.34
N MET A 31 -7.83 -10.26 -6.42
CA MET A 31 -6.63 -9.58 -6.93
C MET A 31 -6.25 -8.39 -6.08
N SER A 32 -5.01 -7.96 -6.20
CA SER A 32 -4.51 -6.72 -5.66
C SER A 32 -3.97 -5.84 -6.76
N VAL A 33 -4.27 -4.54 -6.68
CA VAL A 33 -3.73 -3.51 -7.58
C VAL A 33 -2.87 -2.57 -6.77
N ASP A 34 -1.63 -2.38 -7.20
CA ASP A 34 -0.68 -1.50 -6.52
C ASP A 34 0.21 -0.75 -7.51
N GLU A 35 0.92 0.28 -7.03
CA GLU A 35 1.85 1.05 -7.83
C GLU A 35 3.30 0.91 -7.33
N VAL A 36 4.23 0.80 -8.27
CA VAL A 36 5.66 0.77 -7.97
C VAL A 36 6.37 1.89 -8.72
N SER A 37 7.12 2.72 -7.99
CA SER A 37 8.01 3.70 -8.62
C SER A 37 9.19 2.98 -9.28
N TRP A 38 9.38 3.17 -10.61
CA TRP A 38 10.47 2.54 -11.33
C TRP A 38 11.61 3.49 -11.74
N LEU A 39 11.31 4.78 -11.91
CA LEU A 39 12.31 5.83 -12.16
C LEU A 39 12.09 7.04 -11.25
N LYS A 40 13.11 7.91 -11.15
CA LYS A 40 12.97 9.24 -10.54
C LYS A 40 11.91 10.05 -11.30
N TYR A 41 11.44 11.16 -10.69
CA TYR A 41 10.45 12.07 -11.30
C TYR A 41 9.06 11.45 -11.56
N HIS A 42 8.53 10.69 -10.58
CA HIS A 42 7.15 10.20 -10.57
C HIS A 42 6.77 9.27 -11.74
N ARG A 43 7.71 8.44 -12.19
CA ARG A 43 7.41 7.37 -13.15
C ARG A 43 7.02 6.11 -12.39
N TYR A 44 5.77 5.68 -12.57
CA TYR A 44 5.16 4.56 -11.87
C TYR A 44 4.78 3.43 -12.83
N LEU A 45 4.70 2.23 -12.29
CA LEU A 45 4.08 1.07 -12.92
C LEU A 45 2.85 0.69 -12.11
N THR A 46 1.74 0.39 -12.78
CA THR A 46 0.59 -0.31 -12.19
C THR A 46 0.84 -1.80 -12.29
N ILE A 47 0.59 -2.51 -11.20
CA ILE A 47 0.80 -3.96 -11.09
C ILE A 47 -0.49 -4.60 -10.60
N VAL A 48 -0.94 -5.63 -11.31
CA VAL A 48 -2.07 -6.48 -10.91
C VAL A 48 -1.53 -7.83 -10.48
N ILE A 49 -1.89 -8.24 -9.28
CA ILE A 49 -1.44 -9.47 -8.64
C ILE A 49 -2.68 -10.35 -8.41
N ASP A 50 -2.64 -11.57 -8.85
CA ASP A 50 -3.56 -12.62 -8.38
C ASP A 50 -3.12 -13.05 -6.98
N THR A 51 -4.01 -12.84 -5.99
CA THR A 51 -3.70 -13.10 -4.58
C THR A 51 -3.81 -14.56 -4.23
N ASP A 52 -4.54 -15.37 -5.01
CA ASP A 52 -4.73 -16.80 -4.78
C ASP A 52 -3.49 -17.58 -5.19
N ILE A 53 -2.99 -17.35 -6.40
CA ILE A 53 -1.77 -18.01 -6.91
C ILE A 53 -0.49 -17.25 -6.57
N LYS A 54 -0.59 -16.04 -6.00
CA LYS A 54 0.54 -15.17 -5.61
C LYS A 54 1.49 -14.91 -6.78
N LYS A 55 0.95 -14.37 -7.87
CA LYS A 55 1.69 -14.03 -9.08
C LYS A 55 1.26 -12.67 -9.62
N VAL A 56 2.22 -11.94 -10.19
CA VAL A 56 1.89 -10.79 -11.04
C VAL A 56 1.29 -11.33 -12.33
N ILE A 57 0.05 -10.93 -12.62
CA ILE A 57 -0.69 -11.37 -13.80
C ILE A 57 -0.76 -10.30 -14.88
N TRP A 58 -0.56 -9.03 -14.51
CA TRP A 58 -0.50 -7.93 -15.45
C TRP A 58 0.30 -6.75 -14.87
N ASN A 59 0.94 -5.98 -15.76
CA ASN A 59 1.61 -4.75 -15.39
C ASN A 59 1.67 -3.77 -16.58
N ALA A 60 1.70 -2.46 -16.29
CA ALA A 60 1.88 -1.44 -17.32
C ALA A 60 2.47 -0.15 -16.75
N GLN A 61 3.00 0.70 -17.64
CA GLN A 61 3.48 2.02 -17.28
C GLN A 61 2.32 2.98 -16.97
N GLY A 62 2.48 3.75 -15.88
CA GLY A 62 1.53 4.76 -15.45
C GLY A 62 0.75 4.34 -14.21
N ARG A 63 -0.10 5.27 -13.71
CA ARG A 63 -0.96 5.08 -12.53
C ARG A 63 -2.32 5.77 -12.69
N LYS A 64 -2.66 6.18 -13.90
CA LYS A 64 -3.94 6.80 -14.21
C LYS A 64 -5.02 5.74 -14.36
N LYS A 65 -6.28 6.17 -14.31
CA LYS A 65 -7.45 5.30 -14.50
C LYS A 65 -7.36 4.49 -15.80
N GLU A 66 -6.98 5.13 -16.89
CA GLU A 66 -6.87 4.54 -18.23
C GLU A 66 -5.85 3.40 -18.29
N VAL A 67 -4.88 3.40 -17.38
CA VAL A 67 -3.88 2.31 -17.30
C VAL A 67 -4.54 1.02 -16.80
N LEU A 68 -5.33 1.09 -15.74
CA LEU A 68 -6.03 -0.09 -15.22
C LEU A 68 -7.22 -0.48 -16.12
N ASN A 69 -7.87 0.49 -16.78
CA ASN A 69 -8.91 0.20 -17.76
C ASN A 69 -8.42 -0.77 -18.83
N ARG A 70 -7.19 -0.56 -19.36
CA ARG A 70 -6.60 -1.47 -20.38
C ARG A 70 -6.51 -2.93 -19.91
N TYR A 71 -6.30 -3.17 -18.63
CA TYR A 71 -6.34 -4.53 -18.10
C TYR A 71 -7.75 -5.11 -18.18
N TYR A 72 -8.75 -4.38 -17.71
CA TYR A 72 -10.13 -4.85 -17.73
C TYR A 72 -10.69 -5.01 -19.15
N GLU A 73 -10.36 -4.08 -20.05
CA GLU A 73 -10.74 -4.15 -21.47
C GLU A 73 -10.15 -5.40 -22.14
N ALA A 74 -8.87 -5.67 -21.91
CA ALA A 74 -8.20 -6.84 -22.45
C ALA A 74 -8.68 -8.17 -21.82
N LEU A 75 -9.16 -8.12 -20.57
CA LEU A 75 -9.73 -9.25 -19.86
C LEU A 75 -11.14 -9.62 -20.38
N GLY A 76 -11.87 -8.62 -20.84
CA GLY A 76 -13.24 -8.75 -21.33
C GLY A 76 -14.31 -8.82 -20.25
N PRO A 77 -15.58 -8.51 -20.59
CA PRO A 77 -16.66 -8.35 -19.63
C PRO A 77 -16.99 -9.61 -18.85
N GLU A 78 -17.01 -10.78 -19.52
CA GLU A 78 -17.32 -12.06 -18.85
C GLU A 78 -16.32 -12.41 -17.74
N SER A 79 -15.05 -12.13 -17.96
CA SER A 79 -13.99 -12.38 -16.98
C SER A 79 -14.00 -11.33 -15.88
N CYS A 80 -14.31 -10.08 -16.19
CA CYS A 80 -14.50 -9.01 -15.20
C CYS A 80 -15.63 -9.31 -14.22
N GLU A 81 -16.72 -9.96 -14.67
CA GLU A 81 -17.83 -10.36 -13.79
C GLU A 81 -17.46 -11.46 -12.80
N LYS A 82 -16.41 -12.24 -13.06
CA LYS A 82 -15.93 -13.31 -12.19
C LYS A 82 -14.99 -12.80 -11.08
N ILE A 83 -14.59 -11.52 -11.12
CA ILE A 83 -13.76 -10.92 -10.08
C ILE A 83 -14.61 -10.74 -8.81
N GLU A 84 -14.20 -11.38 -7.73
CA GLU A 84 -14.89 -11.35 -6.44
C GLU A 84 -14.39 -10.20 -5.57
N SER A 85 -13.09 -9.92 -5.61
CA SER A 85 -12.51 -8.86 -4.77
C SER A 85 -11.23 -8.25 -5.35
N VAL A 86 -11.05 -6.94 -5.08
CA VAL A 86 -9.88 -6.16 -5.50
C VAL A 86 -9.35 -5.37 -4.32
N ALA A 87 -8.16 -5.72 -3.83
CA ALA A 87 -7.45 -4.96 -2.80
C ALA A 87 -6.64 -3.83 -3.44
N MET A 88 -6.67 -2.64 -2.84
CA MET A 88 -5.92 -1.47 -3.35
C MET A 88 -5.65 -0.43 -2.25
N ASP A 89 -4.77 0.53 -2.52
CA ASP A 89 -4.39 1.62 -1.60
C ASP A 89 -5.47 2.70 -1.38
N GLY A 90 -6.62 2.56 -2.05
CA GLY A 90 -7.73 3.51 -2.02
C GLY A 90 -7.53 4.72 -2.96
N ALA A 91 -6.67 4.63 -3.98
CA ALA A 91 -6.57 5.64 -5.02
C ALA A 91 -7.89 5.76 -5.80
N ARG A 92 -8.38 6.99 -5.97
CA ARG A 92 -9.66 7.24 -6.68
C ARG A 92 -9.64 6.69 -8.12
N THR A 93 -8.49 6.73 -8.77
CA THR A 93 -8.30 6.24 -10.14
C THR A 93 -8.58 4.74 -10.25
N TYR A 94 -8.05 3.94 -9.33
CA TYR A 94 -8.24 2.48 -9.31
C TYR A 94 -9.63 2.09 -8.84
N ILE A 95 -10.17 2.80 -7.85
CA ILE A 95 -11.56 2.60 -7.39
C ILE A 95 -12.53 2.83 -8.56
N SER A 96 -12.42 3.98 -9.24
CA SER A 96 -13.29 4.34 -10.36
C SER A 96 -13.18 3.35 -11.53
N SER A 97 -11.97 2.90 -11.88
CA SER A 97 -11.76 1.88 -12.90
C SER A 97 -12.45 0.55 -12.52
N THR A 98 -12.22 0.07 -11.30
CA THR A 98 -12.80 -1.19 -10.82
C THR A 98 -14.33 -1.13 -10.76
N GLN A 99 -14.90 -0.02 -10.29
CA GLN A 99 -16.36 0.17 -10.24
C GLN A 99 -17.02 0.19 -11.64
N GLU A 100 -16.28 0.64 -12.64
CA GLU A 100 -16.77 0.69 -14.03
C GLU A 100 -16.79 -0.68 -14.69
N TYR A 101 -15.70 -1.45 -14.53
CA TYR A 101 -15.49 -2.70 -15.25
C TYR A 101 -15.83 -3.97 -14.44
N ALA A 102 -15.51 -4.00 -13.16
CA ALA A 102 -15.73 -5.13 -12.26
C ALA A 102 -16.78 -4.80 -11.19
N LYS A 103 -18.00 -4.49 -11.62
CA LYS A 103 -19.10 -3.95 -10.79
C LYS A 103 -19.49 -4.82 -9.61
N LYS A 104 -19.30 -6.14 -9.71
CA LYS A 104 -19.63 -7.12 -8.67
C LYS A 104 -18.52 -7.30 -7.64
N ALA A 105 -17.30 -6.83 -7.95
CA ALA A 105 -16.13 -7.03 -7.11
C ALA A 105 -16.21 -6.19 -5.82
N LEU A 106 -15.88 -6.81 -4.70
CA LEU A 106 -15.67 -6.11 -3.44
C LEU A 106 -14.34 -5.35 -3.47
N ILE A 107 -14.39 -4.03 -3.44
CA ILE A 107 -13.19 -3.22 -3.29
C ILE A 107 -12.77 -3.25 -1.82
N VAL A 108 -11.57 -3.71 -1.54
CA VAL A 108 -10.99 -3.81 -0.20
C VAL A 108 -9.87 -2.80 -0.06
N TYR A 109 -9.97 -1.95 0.97
CA TYR A 109 -8.87 -1.03 1.27
C TYR A 109 -7.73 -1.81 1.94
N ASP A 110 -6.57 -1.79 1.30
CA ASP A 110 -5.40 -2.52 1.76
C ASP A 110 -4.97 -2.09 3.18
N LYS A 111 -5.01 -3.03 4.13
CA LYS A 111 -4.67 -2.81 5.54
C LYS A 111 -3.27 -2.19 5.72
N PHE A 112 -2.28 -2.59 4.91
CA PHE A 112 -0.93 -2.04 4.99
C PHE A 112 -0.93 -0.54 4.72
N HIS A 113 -1.59 -0.10 3.64
CA HIS A 113 -1.71 1.31 3.29
C HIS A 113 -2.52 2.10 4.33
N VAL A 114 -3.52 1.48 4.97
CA VAL A 114 -4.24 2.11 6.08
C VAL A 114 -3.31 2.38 7.26
N ILE A 115 -2.55 1.37 7.70
CA ILE A 115 -1.57 1.51 8.80
C ILE A 115 -0.46 2.51 8.44
N GLN A 116 -0.03 2.54 7.19
CA GLN A 116 0.94 3.53 6.70
C GLN A 116 0.39 4.97 6.81
N LYS A 117 -0.90 5.19 6.50
CA LYS A 117 -1.53 6.50 6.63
C LYS A 117 -1.65 6.94 8.10
N LEU A 118 -1.98 6.03 9.01
CA LEU A 118 -1.96 6.27 10.45
C LEU A 118 -0.56 6.67 10.94
N SER A 119 0.44 5.90 10.52
CA SER A 119 1.84 6.20 10.82
C SER A 119 2.27 7.57 10.27
N GLY A 120 1.78 7.92 9.07
CA GLY A 120 1.98 9.24 8.48
C GLY A 120 1.35 10.38 9.29
N ALA A 121 0.15 10.16 9.86
CA ALA A 121 -0.51 11.14 10.72
C ALA A 121 0.24 11.34 12.05
N VAL A 122 0.76 10.27 12.66
CA VAL A 122 1.65 10.36 13.85
C VAL A 122 2.91 11.17 13.53
N ASP A 123 3.58 10.90 12.40
CA ASP A 123 4.79 11.65 12.01
C ASP A 123 4.49 13.11 11.66
N ALA A 124 3.32 13.41 11.10
CA ALA A 124 2.89 14.78 10.85
C ALA A 124 2.66 15.54 12.18
N THR A 125 2.00 14.93 13.15
CA THR A 125 1.83 15.47 14.49
C THR A 125 3.19 15.73 15.15
N ARG A 126 4.10 14.74 15.10
CA ARG A 126 5.47 14.90 15.62
C ARG A 126 6.21 16.08 14.99
N ARG A 127 6.12 16.24 13.68
CA ARG A 127 6.80 17.35 12.97
C ARG A 127 6.22 18.71 13.36
N TYR A 128 4.92 18.79 13.53
CA TYR A 128 4.25 20.00 14.00
C TYR A 128 4.69 20.37 15.42
N GLU A 129 4.64 19.40 16.35
CA GLU A 129 5.09 19.61 17.74
C GLU A 129 6.59 19.94 17.84
N LEU A 130 7.42 19.31 17.01
CA LEU A 130 8.85 19.64 16.93
C LEU A 130 9.09 21.08 16.45
N GLN A 131 8.29 21.55 15.49
CA GLN A 131 8.37 22.95 15.03
C GLN A 131 7.94 23.93 16.12
N LYS A 132 6.87 23.61 16.83
CA LYS A 132 6.39 24.38 17.99
C LYS A 132 7.46 24.45 19.09
N ALA A 133 8.03 23.31 19.47
CA ALA A 133 9.10 23.22 20.47
C ALA A 133 10.35 24.05 20.08
N ARG A 134 10.66 24.14 18.78
CA ARG A 134 11.74 25.02 18.29
C ARG A 134 11.43 26.49 18.49
N GLY A 135 10.20 26.93 18.20
CA GLY A 135 9.77 28.30 18.44
C GLY A 135 9.77 28.69 19.92
N GLU A 136 9.46 27.74 20.78
CA GLU A 136 9.44 27.88 22.25
C GLU A 136 10.79 27.62 22.93
N GLN A 137 11.83 27.27 22.16
CA GLN A 137 13.18 26.89 22.64
C GLN A 137 13.18 25.72 23.65
N ARG A 138 12.24 24.80 23.50
CA ARG A 138 12.09 23.60 24.33
C ARG A 138 13.06 22.49 23.86
N PHE A 139 14.32 22.62 24.26
CA PHE A 139 15.41 21.69 23.84
C PHE A 139 15.15 20.26 24.28
N ASP A 140 14.51 20.08 25.45
CA ASP A 140 14.07 18.78 25.97
C ASP A 140 13.15 18.05 24.98
N LEU A 141 12.12 18.71 24.48
CA LEU A 141 11.18 18.17 23.48
C LEU A 141 11.84 17.98 22.10
N MET A 142 12.71 18.92 21.70
CA MET A 142 13.42 18.83 20.42
C MET A 142 14.30 17.58 20.34
N GLU A 143 15.01 17.24 21.40
CA GLU A 143 15.80 16.02 21.49
C GLU A 143 14.91 14.76 21.41
N MET A 144 13.82 14.75 22.18
CA MET A 144 12.91 13.60 22.25
C MET A 144 12.10 13.36 20.98
N MET A 145 11.90 14.39 20.12
CA MET A 145 11.14 14.31 18.87
C MET A 145 12.02 14.35 17.60
N GLY A 146 13.33 14.34 17.73
CA GLY A 146 14.27 14.41 16.62
C GLY A 146 14.07 13.32 15.56
N PHE A 147 14.75 13.46 14.40
CA PHE A 147 14.57 12.57 13.26
C PHE A 147 14.77 11.08 13.59
N LYS A 148 15.76 10.75 14.39
CA LYS A 148 16.05 9.36 14.80
C LYS A 148 14.95 8.77 15.68
N GLN A 149 14.30 9.60 16.49
CA GLN A 149 13.26 9.19 17.44
C GLN A 149 11.90 8.90 16.76
N ARG A 150 11.69 9.41 15.54
CA ARG A 150 10.46 9.10 14.77
C ARG A 150 10.20 7.60 14.66
N PHE A 151 11.24 6.79 14.53
CA PHE A 151 11.10 5.34 14.37
C PHE A 151 10.52 4.66 15.61
N ILE A 152 10.66 5.26 16.79
CA ILE A 152 10.04 4.79 18.04
C ILE A 152 8.51 4.96 17.93
N LEU A 153 8.05 6.12 17.48
CA LEU A 153 6.62 6.43 17.33
C LEU A 153 5.93 5.57 16.25
N LEU A 154 6.67 5.18 15.21
CA LEU A 154 6.14 4.41 14.09
C LEU A 154 6.07 2.91 14.38
N LYS A 155 6.89 2.38 15.29
CA LYS A 155 6.86 0.96 15.68
C LYS A 155 5.57 0.59 16.41
N ASN A 156 5.20 -0.70 16.35
CA ASN A 156 4.25 -1.27 17.29
C ASN A 156 4.88 -1.37 18.68
N ARG A 157 4.10 -1.16 19.73
CA ARG A 157 4.60 -1.23 21.14
C ARG A 157 5.31 -2.55 21.46
N ILE A 158 4.79 -3.67 20.97
CA ILE A 158 5.37 -5.00 21.20
C ILE A 158 6.79 -5.16 20.61
N ASN A 159 7.16 -4.30 19.66
CA ASN A 159 8.46 -4.32 18.98
C ASN A 159 9.43 -3.27 19.55
N LEU A 160 9.04 -2.55 20.59
CA LEU A 160 9.91 -1.57 21.26
C LEU A 160 10.84 -2.30 22.22
N THR A 161 12.10 -1.86 22.25
CA THR A 161 13.00 -2.24 23.37
C THR A 161 12.58 -1.51 24.64
N GLU A 162 13.01 -1.98 25.82
CA GLU A 162 12.71 -1.32 27.09
C GLU A 162 13.10 0.16 27.07
N ARG A 163 14.30 0.49 26.57
CA ARG A 163 14.77 1.88 26.43
C ARG A 163 13.87 2.70 25.51
N GLN A 164 13.38 2.12 24.41
CA GLN A 164 12.46 2.80 23.50
C GLN A 164 11.08 2.99 24.14
N SER A 165 10.60 2.02 24.89
CA SER A 165 9.33 2.11 25.63
C SER A 165 9.39 3.21 26.69
N GLU A 166 10.49 3.28 27.44
CA GLU A 166 10.70 4.33 28.43
C GLU A 166 10.76 5.71 27.80
N HIS A 167 11.49 5.86 26.70
CA HIS A 167 11.53 7.11 25.93
C HIS A 167 10.11 7.54 25.47
N LEU A 168 9.32 6.61 24.93
CA LEU A 168 7.95 6.89 24.49
C LEU A 168 7.06 7.31 25.67
N LYS A 169 7.14 6.61 26.82
CA LYS A 169 6.39 6.97 28.02
C LYS A 169 6.70 8.39 28.49
N ARG A 170 7.98 8.76 28.57
CA ARG A 170 8.41 10.12 28.94
C ARG A 170 7.89 11.17 27.96
N LEU A 171 8.02 10.92 26.67
CA LEU A 171 7.52 11.86 25.65
C LEU A 171 6.00 12.06 25.74
N CYS A 172 5.24 10.96 25.90
CA CYS A 172 3.79 11.02 26.06
C CYS A 172 3.36 11.74 27.36
N ALA A 173 4.16 11.67 28.41
CA ALA A 173 3.86 12.34 29.67
C ALA A 173 4.00 13.88 29.60
N ILE A 174 4.86 14.38 28.70
CA ILE A 174 5.16 15.82 28.59
C ILE A 174 4.62 16.46 27.32
N ASN A 175 4.09 15.68 26.39
CA ASN A 175 3.49 16.17 25.15
C ASN A 175 2.15 15.47 24.89
N GLU A 176 1.06 16.13 25.24
CA GLU A 176 -0.31 15.63 25.08
C GLU A 176 -0.69 15.34 23.62
N PRO A 177 -0.35 16.18 22.61
CA PRO A 177 -0.61 15.88 21.20
C PRO A 177 0.01 14.56 20.74
N ILE A 178 1.25 14.25 21.12
CA ILE A 178 1.89 12.98 20.81
C ILE A 178 1.20 11.81 21.52
N PHE A 179 0.81 11.99 22.79
CA PHE A 179 0.06 10.97 23.52
C PHE A 179 -1.27 10.65 22.81
N LYS A 180 -2.07 11.67 22.45
CA LYS A 180 -3.31 11.50 21.69
C LYS A 180 -3.08 10.80 20.33
N ALA A 181 -2.05 11.21 19.60
CA ALA A 181 -1.69 10.59 18.32
C ALA A 181 -1.36 9.09 18.45
N MET A 182 -0.67 8.71 19.51
CA MET A 182 -0.35 7.32 19.80
C MET A 182 -1.60 6.52 20.18
N LEU A 183 -2.48 7.07 21.00
CA LEU A 183 -3.75 6.42 21.35
C LEU A 183 -4.62 6.19 20.12
N LEU A 184 -4.76 7.19 19.25
CA LEU A 184 -5.53 7.07 18.00
C LEU A 184 -4.92 6.04 17.05
N LYS A 185 -3.59 5.95 16.96
CA LYS A 185 -2.93 4.92 16.16
C LYS A 185 -3.21 3.51 16.70
N GLU A 186 -3.16 3.32 18.00
CA GLU A 186 -3.34 2.03 18.65
C GLU A 186 -4.79 1.57 18.63
N SER A 187 -5.73 2.44 19.00
CA SER A 187 -7.16 2.12 18.98
C SER A 187 -7.67 1.79 17.56
N PHE A 188 -7.08 2.38 16.52
CA PHE A 188 -7.41 1.97 15.16
C PHE A 188 -7.00 0.51 14.86
N GLN A 189 -5.87 0.06 15.38
CA GLN A 189 -5.42 -1.32 15.15
C GLN A 189 -6.39 -2.35 15.75
N GLU A 190 -7.06 -2.00 16.86
CA GLU A 190 -8.05 -2.84 17.52
C GLU A 190 -9.28 -3.10 16.65
N ILE A 191 -9.59 -2.19 15.69
CA ILE A 191 -10.69 -2.40 14.73
C ILE A 191 -10.48 -3.70 13.95
N TYR A 192 -9.26 -3.97 13.50
CA TYR A 192 -8.94 -5.20 12.76
C TYR A 192 -8.90 -6.48 13.60
N LEU A 193 -9.02 -6.37 14.92
CA LEU A 193 -9.12 -7.50 15.83
C LEU A 193 -10.57 -7.92 16.10
N GLN A 194 -11.55 -7.14 15.62
CA GLN A 194 -12.96 -7.46 15.79
C GLN A 194 -13.34 -8.74 15.02
N ASN A 195 -14.28 -9.49 15.59
CA ASN A 195 -14.72 -10.76 15.00
C ASN A 195 -15.74 -10.56 13.88
N THR A 196 -16.56 -9.51 13.96
CA THR A 196 -17.62 -9.22 12.99
C THR A 196 -17.46 -7.86 12.31
N GLU A 197 -18.01 -7.74 11.09
CA GLU A 197 -18.06 -6.44 10.40
C GLU A 197 -18.88 -5.42 11.21
N ALA A 198 -19.94 -5.84 11.90
CA ALA A 198 -20.78 -4.95 12.68
C ALA A 198 -20.02 -4.34 13.87
N ASP A 199 -19.23 -5.15 14.58
CA ASP A 199 -18.39 -4.66 15.68
C ASP A 199 -17.29 -3.74 15.16
N ALA A 200 -16.63 -4.12 14.07
CA ALA A 200 -15.61 -3.29 13.42
C ALA A 200 -16.19 -1.96 12.95
N ARG A 201 -17.41 -1.93 12.44
CA ARG A 201 -18.12 -0.70 12.03
C ARG A 201 -18.30 0.23 13.22
N ARG A 202 -18.84 -0.29 14.34
CA ARG A 202 -19.03 0.52 15.57
C ARG A 202 -17.70 1.10 16.08
N CYS A 203 -16.65 0.28 16.10
CA CYS A 203 -15.32 0.72 16.51
C CYS A 203 -14.75 1.79 15.55
N LEU A 204 -14.95 1.62 14.24
CA LEU A 204 -14.48 2.56 13.22
C LEU A 204 -15.23 3.90 13.31
N GLU A 205 -16.54 3.88 13.49
CA GLU A 205 -17.38 5.08 13.68
C GLU A 205 -16.94 5.85 14.94
N ALA A 206 -16.76 5.16 16.05
CA ALA A 206 -16.24 5.75 17.29
C ALA A 206 -14.85 6.34 17.12
N TRP A 207 -13.97 5.62 16.41
CA TRP A 207 -12.62 6.11 16.11
C TRP A 207 -12.65 7.37 15.24
N ILE A 208 -13.49 7.41 14.21
CA ILE A 208 -13.64 8.58 13.33
C ILE A 208 -14.05 9.80 14.16
N GLU A 209 -15.00 9.65 15.08
CA GLU A 209 -15.45 10.76 15.92
C GLU A 209 -14.35 11.24 16.86
N GLN A 210 -13.63 10.31 17.52
CA GLN A 210 -12.48 10.64 18.37
C GLN A 210 -11.37 11.35 17.58
N ALA A 211 -11.08 10.91 16.37
CA ALA A 211 -10.06 11.53 15.53
C ALA A 211 -10.47 12.93 15.06
N ARG A 212 -11.75 13.14 14.70
CA ARG A 212 -12.30 14.45 14.31
C ARG A 212 -12.25 15.49 15.42
N THR A 213 -12.45 15.07 16.67
CA THR A 213 -12.48 15.96 17.85
C THR A 213 -11.14 16.02 18.58
N SER A 214 -10.10 15.40 18.03
CA SER A 214 -8.78 15.27 18.69
C SER A 214 -7.99 16.58 18.81
N GLY A 215 -8.27 17.57 17.95
CA GLY A 215 -7.43 18.76 17.77
C GLY A 215 -6.13 18.48 17.00
N LEU A 216 -5.98 17.31 16.40
CA LEU A 216 -4.82 16.91 15.62
C LEU A 216 -5.15 16.95 14.12
N GLN A 217 -4.81 18.03 13.43
CA GLN A 217 -5.17 18.28 12.03
C GLN A 217 -4.90 17.09 11.10
N ALA A 218 -3.79 16.37 11.31
CA ALA A 218 -3.44 15.19 10.50
C ALA A 218 -4.44 14.04 10.71
N PHE A 219 -4.93 13.83 11.94
CA PHE A 219 -5.92 12.80 12.25
C PHE A 219 -7.33 13.22 11.85
N GLU A 220 -7.70 14.49 12.01
CA GLU A 220 -8.97 15.03 11.52
C GLU A 220 -9.11 14.80 10.00
N SER A 221 -8.08 15.19 9.24
CA SER A 221 -8.04 14.95 7.79
C SER A 221 -8.08 13.47 7.42
N LEU A 222 -7.48 12.60 8.23
CA LEU A 222 -7.51 11.16 8.02
C LEU A 222 -8.88 10.55 8.32
N ALA A 223 -9.55 11.03 9.39
CA ALA A 223 -10.89 10.62 9.76
C ALA A 223 -11.91 10.86 8.65
N GLU A 224 -11.87 12.04 8.01
CA GLU A 224 -12.74 12.35 6.87
C GLU A 224 -12.50 11.40 5.69
N LYS A 225 -11.23 11.12 5.35
CA LYS A 225 -10.89 10.15 4.29
C LYS A 225 -11.34 8.73 4.62
N PHE A 226 -11.29 8.33 5.89
CA PHE A 226 -11.73 7.00 6.31
C PHE A 226 -13.26 6.91 6.36
N ARG A 227 -13.95 8.00 6.71
CA ARG A 227 -15.41 8.09 6.62
C ARG A 227 -15.89 7.91 5.18
N GLU A 228 -15.31 8.61 4.22
CA GLU A 228 -15.63 8.45 2.79
C GLU A 228 -15.39 7.02 2.28
N LYS A 229 -14.44 6.30 2.85
CA LYS A 229 -14.01 4.96 2.42
C LYS A 229 -14.40 3.85 3.40
N MET A 230 -15.33 4.12 4.31
CA MET A 230 -15.72 3.18 5.37
C MET A 230 -16.10 1.82 4.82
N THR A 231 -16.93 1.76 3.77
CA THR A 231 -17.33 0.50 3.13
C THR A 231 -16.12 -0.31 2.66
N PHE A 232 -15.13 0.33 2.04
CA PHE A 232 -13.93 -0.36 1.54
C PHE A 232 -13.03 -0.87 2.68
N LEU A 233 -12.96 -0.13 3.80
CA LEU A 233 -12.26 -0.56 5.01
C LEU A 233 -12.94 -1.79 5.62
N LEU A 234 -14.28 -1.78 5.70
CA LEU A 234 -15.07 -2.86 6.29
C LEU A 234 -15.15 -4.09 5.39
N ASN A 235 -15.02 -3.96 4.08
CA ASN A 235 -14.96 -5.10 3.16
C ASN A 235 -13.79 -6.06 3.48
N TRP A 236 -12.75 -5.61 4.20
CA TRP A 236 -11.70 -6.49 4.70
C TRP A 236 -12.23 -7.62 5.58
N PHE A 237 -13.32 -7.39 6.32
CA PHE A 237 -13.94 -8.42 7.18
C PHE A 237 -14.68 -9.49 6.38
N ARG A 238 -15.13 -9.15 5.17
CA ARG A 238 -15.76 -10.10 4.22
C ARG A 238 -14.72 -10.89 3.43
N LYS A 239 -13.63 -10.23 3.05
CA LYS A 239 -12.53 -10.82 2.27
C LYS A 239 -11.20 -10.39 2.90
N LYS A 240 -10.62 -11.29 3.71
CA LYS A 240 -9.33 -11.05 4.40
C LYS A 240 -8.16 -11.19 3.42
N ILE A 241 -8.07 -10.27 2.44
CA ILE A 241 -6.95 -10.25 1.51
C ILE A 241 -5.74 -9.67 2.23
N SER A 242 -4.63 -10.41 2.24
CA SER A 242 -3.41 -9.97 2.87
C SER A 242 -2.61 -9.05 1.94
N SER A 243 -2.38 -7.84 2.40
CA SER A 243 -1.48 -6.86 1.77
C SER A 243 -0.01 -7.25 1.82
N ALA A 244 0.37 -8.20 2.65
CA ALA A 244 1.73 -8.71 2.73
C ALA A 244 2.24 -9.24 1.37
N ILE A 245 1.32 -9.71 0.52
CA ILE A 245 1.64 -10.17 -0.83
C ILE A 245 2.10 -8.98 -1.69
N SER A 246 1.34 -7.88 -1.73
CA SER A 246 1.68 -6.69 -2.53
C SER A 246 2.99 -6.06 -2.07
N GLU A 247 3.18 -5.93 -0.74
CA GLU A 247 4.44 -5.42 -0.19
C GLU A 247 5.62 -6.32 -0.55
N GLY A 248 5.45 -7.64 -0.45
CA GLY A 248 6.46 -8.63 -0.84
C GLY A 248 6.88 -8.47 -2.30
N PHE A 249 5.91 -8.30 -3.22
CA PHE A 249 6.20 -8.06 -4.64
C PHE A 249 6.85 -6.70 -4.87
N ASN A 250 6.38 -5.64 -4.22
CA ASN A 250 6.99 -4.32 -4.32
C ASN A 250 8.46 -4.34 -3.90
N ASN A 251 8.79 -5.05 -2.82
CA ASN A 251 10.16 -5.22 -2.37
C ASN A 251 10.99 -6.07 -3.35
N LYS A 252 10.42 -7.13 -3.91
CA LYS A 252 11.08 -7.98 -4.92
C LYS A 252 11.37 -7.19 -6.21
N ILE A 253 10.42 -6.39 -6.69
CA ILE A 253 10.56 -5.53 -7.87
C ILE A 253 11.61 -4.43 -7.62
N LYS A 254 11.60 -3.80 -6.44
CA LYS A 254 12.64 -2.82 -6.06
C LYS A 254 14.02 -3.46 -5.97
N ARG A 255 14.12 -4.72 -5.51
CA ARG A 255 15.37 -5.48 -5.51
C ARG A 255 15.83 -5.80 -6.93
N LEU A 256 14.95 -6.29 -7.80
CA LEU A 256 15.23 -6.57 -9.20
C LEU A 256 15.80 -5.33 -9.90
N LYS A 257 15.18 -4.18 -9.73
CA LYS A 257 15.66 -2.90 -10.24
C LYS A 257 17.06 -2.54 -9.72
N ARG A 258 17.35 -2.77 -8.44
CA ARG A 258 18.67 -2.46 -7.85
C ARG A 258 19.76 -3.40 -8.36
N MET A 259 19.47 -4.68 -8.50
CA MET A 259 20.42 -5.67 -9.03
C MET A 259 20.87 -5.37 -10.47
N ALA A 260 19.97 -4.81 -11.27
CA ALA A 260 20.28 -4.40 -12.65
C ALA A 260 20.81 -2.95 -12.76
N TYR A 261 21.16 -2.30 -11.63
CA TYR A 261 21.52 -0.88 -11.59
C TYR A 261 20.52 0.05 -12.28
N GLY A 262 19.28 -0.40 -12.45
CA GLY A 262 18.18 0.24 -13.15
C GLY A 262 17.88 -0.39 -14.51
N TYR A 263 16.74 -0.06 -15.05
CA TYR A 263 16.32 -0.46 -16.40
C TYR A 263 16.09 0.81 -17.22
N ARG A 264 16.71 0.90 -18.39
CA ARG A 264 16.48 2.02 -19.34
C ARG A 264 15.21 1.76 -20.16
N ASP A 265 15.01 0.50 -20.55
CA ASP A 265 13.85 0.05 -21.31
C ASP A 265 12.73 -0.41 -20.36
N ALA A 266 11.61 0.31 -20.41
CA ALA A 266 10.45 0.01 -19.61
C ALA A 266 9.76 -1.30 -20.03
N GLY A 267 9.67 -1.55 -21.34
CA GLY A 267 9.07 -2.78 -21.88
C GLY A 267 9.79 -4.02 -21.38
N TYR A 268 11.12 -4.02 -21.50
CA TYR A 268 11.93 -5.11 -20.97
C TYR A 268 11.81 -5.25 -19.45
N PHE A 269 11.73 -4.15 -18.70
CA PHE A 269 11.51 -4.23 -17.26
C PHE A 269 10.16 -4.86 -16.88
N LEU A 270 9.09 -4.55 -17.64
CA LEU A 270 7.79 -5.18 -17.43
C LEU A 270 7.86 -6.69 -17.66
N LEU A 271 8.56 -7.16 -18.70
CA LEU A 271 8.81 -8.58 -18.95
C LEU A 271 9.62 -9.23 -17.82
N LYS A 272 10.67 -8.58 -17.33
CA LYS A 272 11.48 -9.06 -16.19
C LYS A 272 10.66 -9.17 -14.91
N ILE A 273 9.69 -8.28 -14.68
CA ILE A 273 8.75 -8.40 -13.56
C ILE A 273 7.94 -9.68 -13.71
N HIS A 274 7.39 -9.98 -14.89
CA HIS A 274 6.68 -11.23 -15.13
C HIS A 274 7.57 -12.46 -15.03
N GLN A 275 8.82 -12.38 -15.46
CA GLN A 275 9.78 -13.47 -15.31
C GLN A 275 10.08 -13.79 -13.84
N HIS A 276 10.29 -12.79 -13.00
CA HIS A 276 10.69 -12.98 -11.61
C HIS A 276 9.51 -13.05 -10.62
N CYS A 277 8.39 -12.46 -10.95
CA CYS A 277 7.25 -12.30 -10.04
C CYS A 277 5.93 -12.84 -10.60
N GLY A 278 5.89 -13.15 -11.91
CA GLY A 278 4.67 -13.51 -12.62
C GLY A 278 4.71 -14.90 -13.25
N LEU A 279 4.16 -14.98 -14.45
CA LEU A 279 3.87 -16.22 -15.16
C LEU A 279 4.94 -16.61 -16.20
N LEU A 280 5.92 -15.74 -16.46
CA LEU A 280 6.99 -16.00 -17.44
C LEU A 280 8.19 -16.70 -16.82
N ASN A 281 8.10 -17.14 -15.56
CA ASN A 281 9.20 -17.89 -14.94
C ASN A 281 9.33 -19.25 -15.62
N PRO A 282 10.40 -19.51 -16.36
CA PRO A 282 10.67 -20.87 -16.85
C PRO A 282 10.90 -21.71 -15.59
N ARG A 283 10.03 -22.69 -15.34
CA ARG A 283 10.35 -23.76 -14.39
C ARG A 283 11.42 -24.62 -15.08
N PHE A 284 12.66 -24.51 -14.59
CA PHE A 284 13.65 -25.54 -14.81
C PHE A 284 13.36 -26.73 -13.91
#